data_ca554981c675f2d0f174158d242f2a69
#
_entry.id   ca554981c675f2d0f174158d242f2a69
#
_cell.length_a   1.000
_cell.length_b   1.000
_cell.length_c   1.000
_cell.angle_alpha   90.00
_cell.angle_beta   90.00
_cell.angle_gamma   90.00
#
_symmetry.space_group_name_H-M   'P 1'
#
loop_
_entity.id
_entity.type
_entity.pdbx_description
1 polymer ?
#
loop_
_entity_poly.entity_id
_entity_poly.type
_entity_poly.pdbx_seq_one_letter_code
_entity_poly.pdbx_strand_id
1 'polypeptide(L)'
;MPQYHPDVTDADVERIVKRDYPPALHAAIFEMIRGVEVREKPRVMLACLKNGKGDFEKVKGELTNASGWYRESILEAEYPNYTKKMFRIERMPAEEQESVFEADKAQYLKWLSRENPP
;
A
#
# COMPACT_ATOMS: atom_id res chain seq x y z
N MET A 1 -15.61 -2.18 8.85
CA MET A 1 -14.33 -2.26 8.12
C MET A 1 -14.52 -3.05 6.84
N PRO A 2 -14.06 -2.55 5.71
CA PRO A 2 -14.22 -3.28 4.46
C PRO A 2 -13.48 -4.61 4.48
N GLN A 3 -14.01 -5.59 3.76
CA GLN A 3 -13.47 -6.93 3.71
C GLN A 3 -12.57 -7.19 2.49
N TYR A 4 -12.14 -6.12 1.82
CA TYR A 4 -11.29 -6.28 0.66
C TYR A 4 -9.87 -6.64 1.08
N HIS A 5 -9.39 -7.77 0.56
CA HIS A 5 -8.00 -8.20 0.72
C HIS A 5 -7.39 -8.32 -0.67
N PRO A 6 -6.42 -7.48 -1.00
CA PRO A 6 -5.74 -7.62 -2.29
C PRO A 6 -5.09 -8.99 -2.42
N ASP A 7 -5.29 -9.64 -3.56
CA ASP A 7 -4.63 -10.90 -3.87
C ASP A 7 -3.30 -10.58 -4.56
N VAL A 8 -2.25 -10.47 -3.77
CA VAL A 8 -0.94 -10.03 -4.24
C VAL A 8 0.16 -11.00 -3.83
N THR A 9 1.25 -11.01 -4.59
CA THR A 9 2.35 -11.95 -4.42
C THR A 9 3.70 -11.23 -4.34
N ASP A 10 4.76 -11.98 -4.04
CA ASP A 10 6.14 -11.45 -4.09
C ASP A 10 6.51 -10.97 -5.48
N ALA A 11 5.96 -11.59 -6.53
CA ALA A 11 6.18 -11.14 -7.90
C ALA A 11 5.62 -9.73 -8.13
N ASP A 12 4.47 -9.41 -7.51
CA ASP A 12 3.92 -8.05 -7.56
C ASP A 12 4.85 -7.06 -6.86
N VAL A 13 5.40 -7.44 -5.71
CA VAL A 13 6.35 -6.59 -4.97
C VAL A 13 7.55 -6.27 -5.84
N GLU A 14 8.15 -7.29 -6.45
CA GLU A 14 9.30 -7.11 -7.33
C GLU A 14 8.97 -6.19 -8.51
N ARG A 15 7.82 -6.41 -9.14
CA ARG A 15 7.37 -5.61 -10.27
C ARG A 15 7.22 -4.13 -9.90
N ILE A 16 6.62 -3.85 -8.74
CA ILE A 16 6.39 -2.47 -8.30
C ILE A 16 7.71 -1.77 -7.94
N VAL A 17 8.65 -2.47 -7.30
CA VAL A 17 9.96 -1.90 -7.03
C VAL A 17 10.62 -1.46 -8.35
N LYS A 18 10.58 -2.34 -9.33
CA LYS A 18 11.20 -2.05 -10.64
C LYS A 18 10.47 -0.96 -11.40
N ARG A 19 9.16 -0.84 -11.24
CA ARG A 19 8.35 0.18 -11.91
C ARG A 19 8.54 1.57 -11.31
N ASP A 20 8.49 1.68 -9.97
CA ASP A 20 8.34 2.95 -9.28
C ASP A 20 9.66 3.54 -8.72
N TYR A 21 10.71 2.73 -8.65
CA TYR A 21 11.99 3.17 -8.07
C TYR A 21 13.12 3.03 -9.06
N PRO A 22 14.12 3.96 -9.03
CA PRO A 22 15.24 3.90 -9.97
C PRO A 22 16.05 2.61 -9.82
N PRO A 23 16.60 2.06 -10.93
CA PRO A 23 17.37 0.81 -10.87
C PRO A 23 18.52 0.82 -9.84
N ALA A 24 19.17 1.96 -9.63
CA ALA A 24 20.25 2.08 -8.67
C ALA A 24 19.83 1.79 -7.23
N LEU A 25 18.52 1.90 -6.93
CA LEU A 25 17.97 1.70 -5.58
C LEU A 25 17.37 0.31 -5.37
N HIS A 26 17.20 -0.48 -6.42
CA HIS A 26 16.50 -1.77 -6.34
C HIS A 26 17.14 -2.70 -5.34
N ALA A 27 18.46 -2.88 -5.41
CA ALA A 27 19.17 -3.79 -4.50
C ALA A 27 18.98 -3.40 -3.04
N ALA A 28 19.07 -2.11 -2.73
CA ALA A 28 18.90 -1.62 -1.36
C ALA A 28 17.46 -1.84 -0.86
N ILE A 29 16.48 -1.59 -1.70
CA ILE A 29 15.07 -1.80 -1.35
C ILE A 29 14.79 -3.28 -1.11
N PHE A 30 15.25 -4.17 -2.00
CA PHE A 30 15.08 -5.61 -1.82
C PHE A 30 15.76 -6.11 -0.56
N GLU A 31 16.93 -5.57 -0.22
CA GLU A 31 17.63 -5.94 1.01
C GLU A 31 16.82 -5.56 2.26
N MET A 32 16.24 -4.35 2.27
CA MET A 32 15.37 -3.92 3.36
C MET A 32 14.13 -4.79 3.46
N ILE A 33 13.52 -5.15 2.32
CA ILE A 33 12.33 -6.02 2.29
C ILE A 33 12.66 -7.38 2.89
N ARG A 34 13.81 -7.95 2.57
CA ARG A 34 14.22 -9.24 3.13
C ARG A 34 14.28 -9.24 4.66
N GLY A 35 14.61 -8.11 5.24
CA GLY A 35 14.72 -7.98 6.70
C GLY A 35 13.39 -7.75 7.42
N VAL A 36 12.29 -7.53 6.70
CA VAL A 36 11.00 -7.27 7.32
C VAL A 36 10.28 -8.60 7.62
N GLU A 37 9.79 -8.74 8.85
CA GLU A 37 9.02 -9.91 9.27
C GLU A 37 7.61 -9.46 9.67
N VAL A 38 6.63 -9.74 8.81
CA VAL A 38 5.22 -9.41 9.02
C VAL A 38 4.35 -10.47 8.38
N ARG A 39 3.10 -10.58 8.86
CA ARG A 39 2.08 -11.40 8.22
C ARG A 39 1.64 -10.75 6.92
N GLU A 40 1.22 -11.56 5.96
CA GLU A 40 0.80 -11.07 4.65
C GLU A 40 1.85 -10.13 4.05
N LYS A 41 3.09 -10.58 4.09
CA LYS A 41 4.23 -9.75 3.71
C LYS A 41 4.09 -9.06 2.35
N PRO A 42 3.67 -9.75 1.26
CA PRO A 42 3.50 -9.05 -0.01
C PRO A 42 2.55 -7.85 0.08
N ARG A 43 1.44 -8.01 0.78
CA ARG A 43 0.46 -6.93 0.97
C ARG A 43 1.06 -5.75 1.71
N VAL A 44 1.75 -6.01 2.80
CA VAL A 44 2.38 -4.96 3.62
C VAL A 44 3.51 -4.27 2.84
N MET A 45 4.33 -5.04 2.12
CA MET A 45 5.41 -4.46 1.31
C MET A 45 4.86 -3.57 0.21
N LEU A 46 3.79 -3.98 -0.47
CA LEU A 46 3.14 -3.15 -1.48
C LEU A 46 2.56 -1.87 -0.88
N ALA A 47 2.00 -1.95 0.33
CA ALA A 47 1.53 -0.75 1.04
C ALA A 47 2.69 0.22 1.27
N CYS A 48 3.83 -0.27 1.75
CA CYS A 48 5.01 0.57 1.97
C CYS A 48 5.51 1.20 0.67
N LEU A 49 5.54 0.44 -0.41
CA LEU A 49 5.99 0.93 -1.71
C LEU A 49 5.04 2.01 -2.26
N LYS A 50 3.74 1.80 -2.12
CA LYS A 50 2.74 2.79 -2.56
C LYS A 50 2.86 4.08 -1.75
N ASN A 51 2.97 3.97 -0.43
CA ASN A 51 3.09 5.12 0.45
C ASN A 51 4.43 5.86 0.26
N GLY A 52 5.45 5.15 -0.19
CA GLY A 52 6.76 5.73 -0.49
C GLY A 52 6.78 6.64 -1.72
N LYS A 53 5.82 6.46 -2.63
CA LYS A 53 5.62 7.32 -3.82
C LYS A 53 6.88 7.53 -4.67
N GLY A 54 7.71 6.50 -4.80
CA GLY A 54 8.94 6.57 -5.57
C GLY A 54 10.10 7.27 -4.85
N ASP A 55 9.91 7.70 -3.63
CA ASP A 55 10.92 8.41 -2.83
C ASP A 55 11.62 7.41 -1.89
N PHE A 56 12.96 7.30 -2.06
CA PHE A 56 13.73 6.31 -1.29
C PHE A 56 13.66 6.54 0.22
N GLU A 57 13.77 7.79 0.67
CA GLU A 57 13.74 8.10 2.10
C GLU A 57 12.38 7.76 2.71
N LYS A 58 11.30 8.02 1.97
CA LYS A 58 9.95 7.65 2.42
C LYS A 58 9.77 6.16 2.51
N VAL A 59 10.16 5.40 1.46
CA VAL A 59 10.01 3.95 1.49
C VAL A 59 10.89 3.31 2.55
N LYS A 60 12.08 3.86 2.77
CA LYS A 60 12.97 3.40 3.84
C LYS A 60 12.31 3.55 5.20
N GLY A 61 11.67 4.69 5.47
CA GLY A 61 10.92 4.92 6.70
C GLY A 61 9.77 3.96 6.87
N GLU A 62 8.99 3.74 5.79
CA GLU A 62 7.88 2.79 5.79
C GLU A 62 8.35 1.36 6.09
N LEU A 63 9.39 0.91 5.43
CA LEU A 63 9.92 -0.45 5.62
C LEU A 63 10.54 -0.64 7.00
N THR A 64 11.24 0.38 7.51
CA THR A 64 11.84 0.33 8.84
C THR A 64 10.78 0.15 9.93
N ASN A 65 9.61 0.76 9.75
CA ASN A 65 8.54 0.73 10.73
C ASN A 65 7.46 -0.32 10.44
N ALA A 66 7.61 -1.09 9.36
CA ALA A 66 6.55 -1.98 8.88
C ALA A 66 6.07 -2.99 9.92
N SER A 67 6.97 -3.56 10.71
CA SER A 67 6.60 -4.57 11.71
C SER A 67 5.67 -4.02 12.78
N GLY A 68 5.82 -2.74 13.16
CA GLY A 68 5.00 -2.10 14.19
C GLY A 68 3.82 -1.30 13.62
N TRP A 69 3.94 -0.80 12.39
CA TRP A 69 2.98 0.12 11.79
C TRP A 69 2.28 -0.44 10.55
N TYR A 70 2.25 -1.77 10.40
CA TYR A 70 1.70 -2.39 9.19
C TYR A 70 0.22 -2.03 8.94
N ARG A 71 -0.57 -1.88 10.01
CA ARG A 71 -2.00 -1.52 9.88
C ARG A 71 -2.16 -0.11 9.33
N GLU A 72 -1.37 0.81 9.81
CA GLU A 72 -1.38 2.20 9.37
C GLU A 72 -0.91 2.30 7.92
N SER A 73 0.11 1.54 7.56
CA SER A 73 0.59 1.48 6.17
C SER A 73 -0.49 0.96 5.22
N ILE A 74 -1.19 -0.11 5.62
CA ILE A 74 -2.29 -0.67 4.83
C ILE A 74 -3.43 0.34 4.71
N LEU A 75 -3.83 0.99 5.81
CA LEU A 75 -4.91 1.98 5.78
C LEU A 75 -4.60 3.12 4.82
N GLU A 76 -3.40 3.65 4.85
CA GLU A 76 -3.01 4.74 3.96
C GLU A 76 -2.97 4.30 2.50
N ALA A 77 -2.45 3.10 2.22
CA ALA A 77 -2.29 2.61 0.86
C ALA A 77 -3.60 2.11 0.24
N GLU A 78 -4.36 1.32 1.00
CA GLU A 78 -5.56 0.64 0.49
C GLU A 78 -6.85 1.40 0.77
N TYR A 79 -6.90 2.18 1.84
CA TYR A 79 -8.12 2.84 2.32
C TYR A 79 -7.92 4.33 2.59
N PRO A 80 -7.35 5.10 1.65
CA PRO A 80 -7.08 6.52 1.91
C PRO A 80 -8.36 7.35 2.14
N ASN A 81 -9.44 7.07 1.42
CA ASN A 81 -10.69 7.80 1.60
C ASN A 81 -11.39 7.42 2.91
N TYR A 82 -11.41 6.12 3.24
CA TYR A 82 -11.93 5.65 4.52
C TYR A 82 -11.17 6.31 5.68
N THR A 83 -9.85 6.35 5.60
CA THR A 83 -9.01 6.92 6.65
C THR A 83 -9.34 8.40 6.91
N LYS A 84 -9.58 9.17 5.85
CA LYS A 84 -9.98 10.58 5.98
C LYS A 84 -11.34 10.77 6.63
N LYS A 85 -12.23 9.79 6.51
CA LYS A 85 -13.62 9.88 6.93
C LYS A 85 -13.97 8.96 8.12
N MET A 86 -12.98 8.29 8.72
CA MET A 86 -13.23 7.22 9.68
C MET A 86 -14.09 7.61 10.89
N PHE A 87 -14.03 8.87 11.32
CA PHE A 87 -14.84 9.35 12.45
C PHE A 87 -16.28 9.69 12.05
N ARG A 88 -16.58 9.74 10.76
CA ARG A 88 -17.87 10.14 10.23
C ARG A 88 -18.58 9.04 9.45
N ILE A 89 -17.83 8.01 9.07
CA ILE A 89 -18.34 7.02 8.11
C ILE A 89 -19.57 6.27 8.61
N GLU A 90 -19.63 5.98 9.91
CA GLU A 90 -20.76 5.28 10.50
C GLU A 90 -22.05 6.11 10.47
N ARG A 91 -21.92 7.43 10.36
CA ARG A 91 -23.05 8.35 10.30
C ARG A 91 -23.54 8.59 8.87
N MET A 92 -22.80 8.06 7.89
CA MET A 92 -23.16 8.20 6.48
C MET A 92 -24.20 7.15 6.08
N PRO A 93 -25.08 7.47 5.11
CA PRO A 93 -25.95 6.44 4.51
C PRO A 93 -25.13 5.28 3.98
N ALA A 94 -25.71 4.07 4.00
CA ALA A 94 -25.00 2.87 3.54
C ALA A 94 -24.45 3.01 2.13
N GLU A 95 -25.18 3.67 1.23
CA GLU A 95 -24.74 3.89 -0.15
C GLU A 95 -23.47 4.75 -0.22
N GLU A 96 -23.36 5.77 0.64
CA GLU A 96 -22.17 6.62 0.69
C GLU A 96 -20.99 5.86 1.26
N GLN A 97 -21.22 5.04 2.29
CA GLN A 97 -20.17 4.18 2.86
C GLN A 97 -19.61 3.23 1.79
N GLU A 98 -20.51 2.60 1.04
CA GLU A 98 -20.11 1.69 -0.03
C GLU A 98 -19.31 2.42 -1.11
N SER A 99 -19.71 3.64 -1.48
CA SER A 99 -18.98 4.46 -2.44
C SER A 99 -17.55 4.76 -1.98
N VAL A 100 -17.35 5.03 -0.69
CA VAL A 100 -16.02 5.25 -0.12
C VAL A 100 -15.14 4.01 -0.29
N PHE A 101 -15.66 2.84 0.05
CA PHE A 101 -14.91 1.59 -0.06
C PHE A 101 -14.63 1.20 -1.51
N GLU A 102 -15.58 1.40 -2.40
CA GLU A 102 -15.38 1.14 -3.83
C GLU A 102 -14.34 2.09 -4.44
N ALA A 103 -14.34 3.36 -4.03
CA ALA A 103 -13.32 4.31 -4.48
C ALA A 103 -11.92 3.91 -4.01
N ASP A 104 -11.80 3.44 -2.76
CA ASP A 104 -10.53 2.99 -2.22
C ASP A 104 -10.02 1.76 -2.97
N LYS A 105 -10.88 0.79 -3.22
CA LYS A 105 -10.54 -0.41 -3.97
C LYS A 105 -10.10 -0.05 -5.40
N ALA A 106 -10.85 0.82 -6.05
CA ALA A 106 -10.55 1.23 -7.43
C ALA A 106 -9.20 1.94 -7.53
N GLN A 107 -8.88 2.84 -6.60
CA GLN A 107 -7.60 3.56 -6.62
C GLN A 107 -6.42 2.61 -6.40
N TYR A 108 -6.58 1.62 -5.53
CA TYR A 108 -5.52 0.64 -5.27
C TYR A 108 -5.28 -0.24 -6.49
N LEU A 109 -6.35 -0.77 -7.10
CA LEU A 109 -6.23 -1.61 -8.28
C LEU A 109 -5.66 -0.86 -9.47
N LYS A 110 -6.04 0.40 -9.64
CA LYS A 110 -5.49 1.25 -10.68
C LYS A 110 -3.99 1.47 -10.48
N TRP A 111 -3.57 1.74 -9.25
CA TRP A 111 -2.16 1.88 -8.93
C TRP A 111 -1.41 0.58 -9.19
N LEU A 112 -1.92 -0.54 -8.68
CA LEU A 112 -1.25 -1.84 -8.78
C LEU A 112 -1.07 -2.30 -10.21
N SER A 113 -2.08 -2.09 -11.06
CA SER A 113 -2.08 -2.56 -12.45
C SER A 113 -1.38 -1.63 -13.43
N ARG A 114 -1.02 -0.42 -13.03
CA ARG A 114 -0.37 0.53 -13.92
C ARG A 114 0.97 -0.02 -14.41
N GLU A 115 1.24 0.14 -15.71
CA GLU A 115 2.45 -0.39 -16.33
C GLU A 115 3.64 0.57 -16.24
N ASN A 116 3.37 1.87 -16.17
CA ASN A 116 4.40 2.91 -16.16
C ASN A 116 4.50 3.57 -14.78
N PRO A 117 5.69 4.13 -14.40
CA PRO A 117 5.81 4.88 -13.16
C PRO A 117 4.92 6.12 -13.16
N PRO A 118 4.62 6.65 -11.97
CA PRO A 118 3.76 7.84 -11.86
C PRO A 118 4.37 9.08 -12.48
#